data_6d1f2b5e6b9e36eaf4c97594097fd9de
#
_entry.id   6d1f2b5e6b9e36eaf4c97594097fd9de
#
_cell.length_a   1.000
_cell.length_b   1.000
_cell.length_c   1.000
_cell.angle_alpha   90.00
_cell.angle_beta   90.00
_cell.angle_gamma   90.00
#
_symmetry.space_group_name_H-M   'P 1'
#
loop_
_entity.id
_entity.type
_entity.pdbx_description
1 polymer ?
#
loop_
_entity_poly.entity_id
_entity_poly.type
_entity_poly.pdbx_seq_one_letter_code
_entity_poly.pdbx_strand_id
1 'polypeptide(L)'
;ADPGMNSQNHVMLLGDLITWFYENLAGIRSHKSEVGFKKVIMKPTIPAGLQEVKAAYESMHGSIASHWKNTESKFEWHITIPANSSAQVYIPAKAVEEITENGKPLTAYNYISIGKLEKGLLQINIPSGIYHFVRNKPFKQGIVKDEFIFERASFPESHAATIAETPSGLIAAWFGGTK
;
A
#
# COMPACT_ATOMS: atom_id res chain seq x y z
N ALA A 1 38.95 21.44 -22.20
CA ALA A 1 38.10 20.40 -21.59
C ALA A 1 37.47 19.62 -22.72
N ASP A 2 37.81 18.36 -22.83
CA ASP A 2 37.31 17.44 -23.84
C ASP A 2 35.80 17.22 -23.59
N PRO A 3 34.93 17.62 -24.51
CA PRO A 3 33.50 17.36 -24.37
C PRO A 3 33.11 15.94 -24.76
N GLY A 4 34.10 15.09 -24.98
CA GLY A 4 33.84 13.82 -25.60
C GLY A 4 33.62 12.73 -24.58
N MET A 5 32.56 12.48 -24.08
CA MET A 5 31.96 11.20 -23.67
C MET A 5 30.76 11.33 -22.73
N ASN A 6 30.48 12.51 -22.20
CA ASN A 6 29.30 12.68 -21.35
C ASN A 6 28.31 13.59 -22.05
N SER A 7 27.30 12.99 -22.69
CA SER A 7 26.12 13.72 -23.13
C SER A 7 25.52 14.45 -21.93
N GLN A 8 25.39 15.78 -22.04
CA GLN A 8 24.69 16.57 -21.02
C GLN A 8 23.19 16.36 -21.04
N ASN A 9 22.67 15.58 -22.01
CA ASN A 9 21.26 15.29 -22.22
C ASN A 9 20.96 13.81 -21.98
N HIS A 10 20.94 13.38 -20.72
CA HIS A 10 20.45 12.05 -20.34
C HIS A 10 18.91 12.04 -20.17
N VAL A 11 18.19 12.65 -21.12
CA VAL A 11 16.73 12.80 -21.08
C VAL A 11 16.00 11.45 -21.04
N MET A 12 16.60 10.40 -21.60
CA MET A 12 16.05 9.05 -21.59
C MET A 12 15.89 8.48 -20.17
N LEU A 13 16.75 8.84 -19.23
CA LEU A 13 16.64 8.42 -17.83
C LEU A 13 15.41 9.03 -17.14
N LEU A 14 14.99 10.23 -17.54
CA LEU A 14 13.73 10.84 -17.06
C LEU A 14 12.51 10.09 -17.59
N GLY A 15 12.56 9.60 -18.83
CA GLY A 15 11.50 8.77 -19.42
C GLY A 15 11.31 7.46 -18.64
N ASP A 16 12.39 6.79 -18.32
CA ASP A 16 12.36 5.56 -17.53
C ASP A 16 11.83 5.80 -16.10
N LEU A 17 12.21 6.93 -15.47
CA LEU A 17 11.71 7.31 -14.17
C LEU A 17 10.21 7.58 -14.19
N ILE A 18 9.71 8.29 -15.20
CA ILE A 18 8.27 8.55 -15.36
C ILE A 18 7.52 7.24 -15.56
N THR A 19 8.01 6.36 -16.42
CA THR A 19 7.44 5.03 -16.65
C THR A 19 7.39 4.25 -15.33
N TRP A 20 8.47 4.30 -14.54
CA TRP A 20 8.52 3.64 -13.24
C TRP A 20 7.47 4.19 -12.27
N PHE A 21 7.21 5.50 -12.23
CA PHE A 21 6.17 6.10 -11.41
C PHE A 21 4.77 5.59 -11.79
N TYR A 22 4.47 5.56 -13.08
CA TYR A 22 3.18 5.03 -13.55
C TYR A 22 3.04 3.54 -13.25
N GLU A 23 4.03 2.74 -13.60
CA GLU A 23 3.96 1.29 -13.50
C GLU A 23 4.05 0.79 -12.06
N ASN A 24 4.85 1.45 -11.22
CA ASN A 24 5.09 0.96 -9.86
C ASN A 24 4.31 1.75 -8.80
N LEU A 25 4.43 3.07 -8.73
CA LEU A 25 3.74 3.82 -7.69
C LEU A 25 2.23 3.93 -7.96
N ALA A 26 1.82 4.30 -9.14
CA ALA A 26 0.42 4.32 -9.53
C ALA A 26 -0.13 2.92 -9.81
N GLY A 27 0.74 1.99 -10.22
CA GLY A 27 0.42 0.61 -10.51
C GLY A 27 -0.30 0.39 -11.84
N ILE A 28 -0.21 1.32 -12.78
CA ILE A 28 -0.89 1.25 -14.09
C ILE A 28 0.04 0.57 -15.10
N ARG A 29 -0.31 -0.63 -15.54
CA ARG A 29 0.47 -1.40 -16.54
C ARG A 29 -0.45 -2.00 -17.60
N SER A 30 0.04 -2.10 -18.83
CA SER A 30 -0.63 -2.90 -19.86
C SER A 30 -0.48 -4.39 -19.56
N HIS A 31 -1.55 -5.16 -19.73
CA HIS A 31 -1.48 -6.62 -19.58
C HIS A 31 -0.80 -7.23 -20.81
N LYS A 32 0.08 -8.20 -20.61
CA LYS A 32 0.87 -8.80 -21.70
C LYS A 32 0.04 -9.52 -22.78
N SER A 33 -1.19 -9.95 -22.45
CA SER A 33 -2.06 -10.65 -23.41
C SER A 33 -2.84 -9.74 -24.34
N GLU A 34 -2.89 -8.43 -24.04
CA GLU A 34 -3.69 -7.46 -24.77
C GLU A 34 -2.89 -6.19 -25.00
N VAL A 35 -2.92 -5.67 -26.21
CA VAL A 35 -2.21 -4.44 -26.57
C VAL A 35 -3.02 -3.20 -26.23
N GLY A 36 -2.33 -2.07 -26.07
CA GLY A 36 -2.96 -0.74 -25.99
C GLY A 36 -3.81 -0.49 -24.75
N PHE A 37 -3.56 -1.19 -23.64
CA PHE A 37 -4.34 -1.06 -22.41
C PHE A 37 -5.80 -1.53 -22.51
N LYS A 38 -6.13 -2.41 -23.47
CA LYS A 38 -7.43 -3.04 -23.52
C LYS A 38 -7.69 -3.90 -22.26
N LYS A 39 -6.64 -4.51 -21.73
CA LYS A 39 -6.61 -5.09 -20.39
C LYS A 39 -5.51 -4.44 -19.58
N VAL A 40 -5.87 -3.91 -18.42
CA VAL A 40 -4.99 -3.17 -17.54
C VAL A 40 -4.61 -4.02 -16.33
N ILE A 41 -3.36 -3.96 -15.90
CA ILE A 41 -2.95 -4.42 -14.58
C ILE A 41 -2.93 -3.19 -13.68
N MET A 42 -3.70 -3.26 -12.58
CA MET A 42 -3.71 -2.26 -11.52
C MET A 42 -3.05 -2.88 -10.29
N LYS A 43 -1.76 -2.54 -10.07
CA LYS A 43 -0.94 -3.13 -9.00
C LYS A 43 0.08 -2.13 -8.47
N PRO A 44 -0.31 -1.23 -7.55
CA PRO A 44 0.61 -0.28 -6.97
C PRO A 44 1.59 -0.94 -6.02
N THR A 45 2.80 -0.42 -6.00
CA THR A 45 3.75 -0.62 -4.91
C THR A 45 3.54 0.51 -3.92
N ILE A 46 3.37 0.18 -2.64
CA ILE A 46 3.12 1.14 -1.57
C ILE A 46 4.36 1.22 -0.69
N PRO A 47 5.31 2.15 -0.95
CA PRO A 47 6.51 2.30 -0.14
C PRO A 47 6.17 2.79 1.28
N ALA A 48 7.00 2.43 2.24
CA ALA A 48 6.90 2.99 3.58
C ALA A 48 7.10 4.52 3.54
N GLY A 49 6.26 5.25 4.26
CA GLY A 49 6.31 6.72 4.32
C GLY A 49 5.54 7.44 3.19
N LEU A 50 5.19 6.76 2.11
CA LEU A 50 4.35 7.35 1.06
C LEU A 50 2.86 7.08 1.38
N GLN A 51 2.10 8.15 1.52
CA GLN A 51 0.70 8.07 1.96
C GLN A 51 -0.31 8.19 0.83
N GLU A 52 0.06 8.80 -0.30
CA GLU A 52 -0.87 9.07 -1.39
C GLU A 52 -0.15 9.11 -2.73
N VAL A 53 -0.79 8.54 -3.75
CA VAL A 53 -0.40 8.70 -5.15
C VAL A 53 -1.65 8.91 -5.98
N LYS A 54 -1.60 9.89 -6.87
CA LYS A 54 -2.65 10.16 -7.86
C LYS A 54 -2.03 10.28 -9.24
N ALA A 55 -2.49 9.45 -10.16
CA ALA A 55 -2.03 9.44 -11.55
C ALA A 55 -3.19 9.13 -12.50
N ALA A 56 -3.09 9.67 -13.71
CA ALA A 56 -3.96 9.32 -14.82
C ALA A 56 -3.13 9.13 -16.08
N TYR A 57 -3.50 8.17 -16.90
CA TYR A 57 -2.87 7.85 -18.18
C TYR A 57 -3.90 7.84 -19.30
N GLU A 58 -3.70 8.64 -20.31
CA GLU A 58 -4.57 8.68 -21.49
C GLU A 58 -4.17 7.57 -22.46
N SER A 59 -4.95 6.49 -22.47
CA SER A 59 -4.78 5.39 -23.41
C SER A 59 -5.61 5.61 -24.67
N MET A 60 -5.37 4.77 -25.70
CA MET A 60 -6.22 4.78 -26.91
C MET A 60 -7.69 4.40 -26.64
N HIS A 61 -8.00 3.84 -25.46
CA HIS A 61 -9.37 3.51 -25.05
C HIS A 61 -9.98 4.56 -24.11
N GLY A 62 -9.22 5.59 -23.72
CA GLY A 62 -9.60 6.63 -22.79
C GLY A 62 -8.74 6.65 -21.53
N SER A 63 -9.15 7.46 -20.56
CA SER A 63 -8.39 7.70 -19.34
C SER A 63 -8.43 6.52 -18.38
N ILE A 64 -7.26 6.11 -17.93
CA ILE A 64 -7.05 5.15 -16.84
C ILE A 64 -6.57 5.94 -15.64
N ALA A 65 -7.27 5.89 -14.51
CA ALA A 65 -6.88 6.61 -13.32
C ALA A 65 -6.62 5.67 -12.14
N SER A 66 -5.64 6.03 -11.34
CA SER A 66 -5.27 5.38 -10.09
C SER A 66 -5.00 6.45 -9.04
N HIS A 67 -5.80 6.44 -7.98
CA HIS A 67 -5.63 7.35 -6.86
C HIS A 67 -5.77 6.55 -5.56
N TRP A 68 -4.65 6.23 -4.92
CA TRP A 68 -4.67 5.51 -3.66
C TRP A 68 -4.16 6.37 -2.51
N LYS A 69 -4.74 6.10 -1.32
CA LYS A 69 -4.31 6.64 -0.03
C LYS A 69 -4.07 5.51 0.94
N ASN A 70 -2.97 5.59 1.67
CA ASN A 70 -2.56 4.58 2.63
C ASN A 70 -2.25 5.23 3.98
N THR A 71 -3.22 5.19 4.88
CA THR A 71 -3.11 5.71 6.25
C THR A 71 -2.88 4.55 7.24
N GLU A 72 -2.73 4.86 8.51
CA GLU A 72 -2.63 3.84 9.56
C GLU A 72 -3.90 3.00 9.69
N SER A 73 -5.09 3.62 9.51
CA SER A 73 -6.39 2.97 9.72
C SER A 73 -6.97 2.32 8.48
N LYS A 74 -6.61 2.77 7.27
CA LYS A 74 -7.21 2.28 6.03
C LYS A 74 -6.30 2.43 4.82
N PHE A 75 -6.58 1.61 3.81
CA PHE A 75 -6.14 1.81 2.44
C PHE A 75 -7.37 2.08 1.58
N GLU A 76 -7.37 3.18 0.86
CA GLU A 76 -8.42 3.58 -0.09
C GLU A 76 -7.84 3.65 -1.49
N TRP A 77 -8.61 3.21 -2.48
CA TRP A 77 -8.17 3.24 -3.86
C TRP A 77 -9.29 3.54 -4.83
N HIS A 78 -9.24 4.69 -5.46
CA HIS A 78 -10.10 5.06 -6.57
C HIS A 78 -9.46 4.65 -7.89
N ILE A 79 -10.21 3.90 -8.70
CA ILE A 79 -9.77 3.41 -10.01
C ILE A 79 -10.79 3.81 -11.06
N THR A 80 -10.30 4.28 -12.22
CA THR A 80 -11.11 4.47 -13.43
C THR A 80 -10.56 3.57 -14.53
N ILE A 81 -11.43 2.75 -15.11
CA ILE A 81 -11.14 1.89 -16.25
C ILE A 81 -12.02 2.34 -17.41
N PRO A 82 -11.44 2.75 -18.55
CA PRO A 82 -12.19 3.29 -19.68
C PRO A 82 -13.10 2.26 -20.34
N ALA A 83 -14.05 2.74 -21.13
CA ALA A 83 -14.98 1.90 -21.89
C ALA A 83 -14.23 0.88 -22.77
N ASN A 84 -14.85 -0.29 -22.98
CA ASN A 84 -14.27 -1.40 -23.76
C ASN A 84 -12.94 -1.95 -23.24
N SER A 85 -12.58 -1.64 -21.99
CA SER A 85 -11.40 -2.17 -21.31
C SER A 85 -11.81 -2.95 -20.07
N SER A 86 -10.87 -3.72 -19.52
CA SER A 86 -11.02 -4.43 -18.26
C SER A 86 -9.75 -4.30 -17.44
N ALA A 87 -9.82 -4.59 -16.15
CA ALA A 87 -8.63 -4.57 -15.33
C ALA A 87 -8.50 -5.80 -14.44
N GLN A 88 -7.26 -6.20 -14.23
CA GLN A 88 -6.83 -7.10 -13.19
C GLN A 88 -6.22 -6.27 -12.06
N VAL A 89 -6.89 -6.24 -10.93
CA VAL A 89 -6.57 -5.38 -9.80
C VAL A 89 -5.99 -6.21 -8.66
N TYR A 90 -4.92 -5.72 -8.06
CA TYR A 90 -4.23 -6.36 -6.94
C TYR A 90 -4.31 -5.45 -5.71
N ILE A 91 -5.18 -5.81 -4.77
CA ILE A 91 -5.44 -5.02 -3.57
C ILE A 91 -4.70 -5.64 -2.38
N PRO A 92 -3.92 -4.88 -1.61
CA PRO A 92 -3.31 -5.38 -0.39
C PRO A 92 -4.39 -5.86 0.59
N ALA A 93 -4.41 -7.16 0.93
CA ALA A 93 -5.39 -7.76 1.83
C ALA A 93 -4.86 -9.05 2.46
N LYS A 94 -5.43 -9.44 3.59
CA LYS A 94 -5.22 -10.74 4.22
C LYS A 94 -6.42 -11.66 4.05
N ALA A 95 -7.62 -11.09 3.81
CA ALA A 95 -8.85 -11.81 3.54
C ALA A 95 -9.71 -10.99 2.57
N VAL A 96 -10.63 -11.66 1.86
CA VAL A 96 -11.55 -11.02 0.89
C VAL A 96 -12.48 -10.06 1.61
N GLU A 97 -12.92 -10.42 2.79
CA GLU A 97 -13.88 -9.70 3.64
C GLU A 97 -13.34 -8.35 4.14
N GLU A 98 -12.01 -8.16 4.11
CA GLU A 98 -11.40 -6.88 4.47
C GLU A 98 -11.68 -5.77 3.44
N ILE A 99 -12.08 -6.15 2.22
CA ILE A 99 -12.23 -5.23 1.10
C ILE A 99 -13.71 -4.95 0.84
N THR A 100 -14.02 -3.68 0.73
CA THR A 100 -15.31 -3.21 0.23
C THR A 100 -15.13 -2.42 -1.07
N GLU A 101 -16.15 -2.43 -1.92
CA GLU A 101 -16.32 -1.55 -3.06
C GLU A 101 -17.55 -0.68 -2.81
N ASN A 102 -17.40 0.65 -2.89
CA ASN A 102 -18.47 1.61 -2.55
C ASN A 102 -19.22 1.25 -1.25
N GLY A 103 -18.46 0.80 -0.22
CA GLY A 103 -19.00 0.45 1.09
C GLY A 103 -19.71 -0.90 1.20
N LYS A 104 -19.76 -1.70 0.14
CA LYS A 104 -20.36 -3.05 0.14
C LYS A 104 -19.29 -4.12 -0.03
N PRO A 105 -19.48 -5.33 0.51
CA PRO A 105 -18.56 -6.45 0.29
C PRO A 105 -18.40 -6.75 -1.20
N LEU A 106 -17.22 -7.20 -1.63
CA LEU A 106 -16.94 -7.56 -3.02
C LEU A 106 -17.90 -8.62 -3.56
N THR A 107 -18.36 -9.53 -2.72
CA THR A 107 -19.33 -10.60 -3.06
C THR A 107 -20.73 -10.09 -3.40
N ALA A 108 -21.03 -8.83 -3.09
CA ALA A 108 -22.32 -8.21 -3.45
C ALA A 108 -22.42 -7.83 -4.94
N TYR A 109 -21.29 -7.92 -5.69
CA TYR A 109 -21.20 -7.49 -7.07
C TYR A 109 -20.96 -8.67 -8.00
N ASN A 110 -21.87 -8.92 -8.92
CA ASN A 110 -21.76 -10.01 -9.91
C ASN A 110 -20.77 -9.72 -11.04
N TYR A 111 -20.37 -8.46 -11.21
CA TYR A 111 -19.38 -8.05 -12.22
C TYR A 111 -17.94 -8.06 -11.70
N ILE A 112 -17.71 -8.24 -10.40
CA ILE A 112 -16.37 -8.41 -9.81
C ILE A 112 -16.06 -9.91 -9.74
N SER A 113 -15.06 -10.34 -10.49
CA SER A 113 -14.56 -11.72 -10.39
C SER A 113 -13.42 -11.77 -9.36
N ILE A 114 -13.68 -12.44 -8.25
CA ILE A 114 -12.71 -12.62 -7.18
C ILE A 114 -11.77 -13.77 -7.57
N GLY A 115 -10.48 -13.49 -7.61
CA GLY A 115 -9.43 -14.43 -7.95
C GLY A 115 -8.67 -14.92 -6.72
N LYS A 116 -7.35 -15.00 -6.84
CA LYS A 116 -6.48 -15.55 -5.80
C LYS A 116 -6.07 -14.50 -4.77
N LEU A 117 -5.93 -14.95 -3.53
CA LEU A 117 -5.27 -14.20 -2.46
C LEU A 117 -3.90 -14.83 -2.21
N GLU A 118 -2.86 -14.18 -2.68
CA GLU A 118 -1.50 -14.68 -2.58
C GLU A 118 -0.53 -13.56 -2.17
N LYS A 119 0.42 -13.86 -1.31
CA LYS A 119 1.46 -12.92 -0.86
C LYS A 119 0.90 -11.59 -0.33
N GLY A 120 -0.27 -11.61 0.32
CA GLY A 120 -0.90 -10.42 0.88
C GLY A 120 -1.57 -9.51 -0.16
N LEU A 121 -1.83 -10.01 -1.37
CA LEU A 121 -2.53 -9.32 -2.44
C LEU A 121 -3.75 -10.14 -2.88
N LEU A 122 -4.92 -9.52 -2.82
CA LEU A 122 -6.14 -10.04 -3.42
C LEU A 122 -6.20 -9.62 -4.88
N GLN A 123 -6.23 -10.60 -5.77
CA GLN A 123 -6.46 -10.38 -7.19
C GLN A 123 -7.96 -10.41 -7.48
N ILE A 124 -8.45 -9.39 -8.16
CA ILE A 124 -9.81 -9.33 -8.71
C ILE A 124 -9.77 -8.91 -10.17
N ASN A 125 -10.81 -9.28 -10.93
CA ASN A 125 -11.01 -8.77 -12.29
C ASN A 125 -12.26 -7.93 -12.31
N ILE A 126 -12.19 -6.76 -12.96
CA ILE A 126 -13.26 -5.78 -13.07
C ILE A 126 -13.42 -5.33 -14.52
N PRO A 127 -14.64 -5.06 -14.99
CA PRO A 127 -14.88 -4.42 -16.29
C PRO A 127 -14.56 -2.92 -16.26
N SER A 128 -14.90 -2.22 -17.33
CA SER A 128 -14.90 -0.75 -17.39
C SER A 128 -15.81 -0.15 -16.32
N GLY A 129 -15.37 0.96 -15.72
CA GLY A 129 -16.13 1.62 -14.66
C GLY A 129 -15.26 2.48 -13.75
N ILE A 130 -15.91 3.05 -12.75
CA ILE A 130 -15.27 3.82 -11.67
C ILE A 130 -15.51 3.05 -10.38
N TYR A 131 -14.46 2.83 -9.64
CA TYR A 131 -14.43 1.97 -8.44
C TYR A 131 -13.82 2.70 -7.26
N HIS A 132 -14.34 2.40 -6.07
CA HIS A 132 -13.79 2.87 -4.82
C HIS A 132 -13.60 1.70 -3.86
N PHE A 133 -12.40 1.14 -3.87
CA PHE A 133 -12.03 0.07 -2.96
C PHE A 133 -11.53 0.63 -1.64
N VAL A 134 -12.00 0.06 -0.54
CA VAL A 134 -11.56 0.39 0.80
C VAL A 134 -11.20 -0.91 1.54
N ARG A 135 -10.02 -0.91 2.14
CA ARG A 135 -9.60 -1.89 3.12
C ARG A 135 -9.41 -1.20 4.46
N ASN A 136 -10.22 -1.55 5.43
CA ASN A 136 -9.99 -1.13 6.80
C ASN A 136 -8.86 -1.97 7.40
N LYS A 137 -7.87 -1.30 7.96
CA LYS A 137 -6.80 -1.95 8.71
C LYS A 137 -7.29 -2.11 10.14
N PRO A 138 -7.08 -3.28 10.78
CA PRO A 138 -7.36 -3.38 12.19
C PRO A 138 -6.56 -2.31 12.92
N PHE A 139 -7.23 -1.60 13.82
CA PHE A 139 -6.56 -0.64 14.70
C PHE A 139 -5.49 -1.39 15.49
N LYS A 140 -4.24 -1.04 15.30
CA LYS A 140 -3.18 -1.49 16.18
C LYS A 140 -3.32 -0.66 17.45
N GLN A 141 -3.97 -1.24 18.46
CA GLN A 141 -3.93 -0.67 19.78
C GLN A 141 -2.47 -0.72 20.25
N GLY A 142 -1.78 0.41 20.13
CA GLY A 142 -0.34 0.48 20.42
C GLY A 142 -0.05 0.32 21.92
N ILE A 143 -0.99 0.75 22.76
CA ILE A 143 -0.91 0.64 24.21
C ILE A 143 -2.15 -0.14 24.64
N VAL A 144 -1.93 -1.37 25.08
CA VAL A 144 -3.00 -2.24 25.66
C VAL A 144 -3.23 -1.90 27.11
N LYS A 145 -2.17 -1.54 27.83
CA LYS A 145 -2.16 -1.16 29.22
C LYS A 145 -0.99 -0.21 29.47
N ASP A 146 -1.26 0.86 30.21
CA ASP A 146 -0.27 1.82 30.68
C ASP A 146 -0.39 1.89 32.20
N GLU A 147 0.62 1.40 32.88
CA GLU A 147 0.69 1.42 34.34
C GLU A 147 2.14 1.57 34.79
N PHE A 148 2.33 2.21 35.93
CA PHE A 148 3.64 2.25 36.55
C PHE A 148 4.04 0.86 37.05
N ILE A 149 5.28 0.44 36.79
CA ILE A 149 5.85 -0.80 37.33
C ILE A 149 5.90 -0.73 38.87
N PHE A 150 6.08 0.49 39.38
CA PHE A 150 5.98 0.79 40.82
C PHE A 150 5.57 2.26 41.02
N GLU A 151 4.75 2.54 42.04
CA GLU A 151 4.34 3.89 42.40
C GLU A 151 5.43 4.68 43.14
N ARG A 152 6.24 3.96 43.91
CA ARG A 152 7.40 4.54 44.62
C ARG A 152 8.61 3.64 44.46
N ALA A 153 9.66 4.15 43.88
CA ALA A 153 10.94 3.46 43.78
C ALA A 153 11.65 3.51 45.16
N SER A 154 12.37 2.43 45.47
CA SER A 154 13.25 2.37 46.64
C SER A 154 14.59 3.09 46.40
N PHE A 155 14.79 3.69 45.24
CA PHE A 155 16.00 4.36 44.80
C PHE A 155 15.65 5.68 44.09
N PRO A 156 16.51 6.71 44.17
CA PRO A 156 16.20 8.05 43.68
C PRO A 156 16.29 8.20 42.17
N GLU A 157 17.05 7.37 41.47
CA GLU A 157 17.26 7.47 40.03
C GLU A 157 17.25 6.08 39.37
N SER A 158 16.72 6.00 38.16
CA SER A 158 16.75 4.80 37.31
C SER A 158 17.24 5.12 35.92
N HIS A 159 18.12 4.26 35.38
CA HIS A 159 18.74 4.43 34.08
C HIS A 159 18.71 3.13 33.28
N ALA A 160 18.81 3.26 31.96
CA ALA A 160 19.01 2.16 31.01
C ALA A 160 17.97 1.03 31.17
N ALA A 161 16.68 1.39 31.10
CA ALA A 161 15.63 0.37 31.09
C ALA A 161 15.73 -0.52 29.84
N THR A 162 15.58 -1.82 30.04
CA THR A 162 15.46 -2.81 28.97
C THR A 162 14.27 -3.72 29.24
N ILE A 163 13.69 -4.27 28.18
CA ILE A 163 12.58 -5.23 28.27
C ILE A 163 12.97 -6.46 27.45
N ALA A 164 12.75 -7.63 28.02
CA ALA A 164 12.93 -8.92 27.35
C ALA A 164 11.68 -9.77 27.49
N GLU A 165 11.32 -10.45 26.40
CA GLU A 165 10.26 -11.45 26.40
C GLU A 165 10.81 -12.82 26.84
N THR A 166 10.08 -13.49 27.72
CA THR A 166 10.42 -14.83 28.21
C THR A 166 9.18 -15.74 28.11
N PRO A 167 9.35 -17.06 28.20
CA PRO A 167 8.20 -17.98 28.22
C PRO A 167 7.19 -17.70 29.33
N SER A 168 7.59 -17.06 30.43
CA SER A 168 6.74 -16.69 31.57
C SER A 168 6.18 -15.27 31.51
N GLY A 169 6.51 -14.47 30.46
CA GLY A 169 6.05 -13.10 30.30
C GLY A 169 7.18 -12.11 30.04
N LEU A 170 6.84 -10.83 30.12
CA LEU A 170 7.79 -9.74 29.91
C LEU A 170 8.57 -9.48 31.21
N ILE A 171 9.89 -9.33 31.07
CA ILE A 171 10.78 -8.91 32.16
C ILE A 171 11.33 -7.55 31.80
N ALA A 172 11.17 -6.58 32.70
CA ALA A 172 11.81 -5.28 32.61
C ALA A 172 12.96 -5.20 33.63
N ALA A 173 14.11 -4.68 33.18
CA ALA A 173 15.27 -4.47 34.04
C ALA A 173 15.81 -3.04 33.82
N TRP A 174 16.33 -2.46 34.89
CA TRP A 174 16.96 -1.13 34.86
C TRP A 174 18.01 -1.04 35.99
N PHE A 175 18.86 -0.07 35.87
CA PHE A 175 19.78 0.29 36.95
C PHE A 175 19.09 1.32 37.86
N GLY A 176 19.03 1.05 39.15
CA GLY A 176 18.60 1.97 40.18
C GLY A 176 19.75 2.26 41.14
N GLY A 177 19.94 3.51 41.53
CA GLY A 177 21.04 3.86 42.42
C GLY A 177 20.96 5.28 42.95
N THR A 178 21.97 5.59 43.74
CA THR A 178 22.31 6.97 44.16
C THR A 178 23.53 7.41 43.36
N LYS A 179 23.60 8.71 43.04
CA LYS A 179 24.83 9.30 42.51
C LYS A 179 25.98 8.99 43.38
#